data_1db0880e9d4e222660b7beeec85fb6f5
#
_entry.id   1db0880e9d4e222660b7beeec85fb6f5
#
_cell.length_a   1.000
_cell.length_b   1.000
_cell.length_c   1.000
_cell.angle_alpha   90.00
_cell.angle_beta   90.00
_cell.angle_gamma   90.00
#
_symmetry.space_group_name_H-M   'P 1'
#
loop_
_entity.id
_entity.type
_entity.pdbx_description
1 polymer ?
#
loop_
_entity_poly.entity_id
_entity_poly.type
_entity_poly.pdbx_seq_one_letter_code
_entity_poly.pdbx_strand_id
1 'polypeptide(L)'
;IIPNRFQPRLAFDEKELNELANSIIKYGVIQPIVLRSIGEKYEIIAGERRYKASCIAGLKKIPAIINNTDDNTSAEIALLENLQRKNLSVIEEAQSYKKLMDKGFTQEDIATKLGISQSAVANKMRLLNLPKEVQDALLYNRISERHARSLLSLNNEDLQKSLLHRITSEKLTVRQTEEAVSELLNRDKIEKEELQPELTEREQLEQIRKKLL
;
A
#
# COMPACT_ATOMS: atom_id res chain seq x y z
N ILE A 1 5.52 29.52 9.83
CA ILE A 1 4.98 28.20 9.55
C ILE A 1 5.88 27.53 8.52
N ILE A 2 6.25 26.25 8.73
CA ILE A 2 7.06 25.45 7.81
C ILE A 2 6.22 24.29 7.24
N PRO A 3 6.48 23.85 5.98
CA PRO A 3 5.79 22.70 5.39
C PRO A 3 6.09 21.42 6.15
N ASN A 4 5.22 20.40 5.99
CA ASN A 4 5.41 19.09 6.56
C ASN A 4 6.58 18.36 5.86
N ARG A 5 7.54 17.86 6.63
CA ARG A 5 8.68 17.06 6.13
C ARG A 5 8.27 15.70 5.53
N PHE A 6 7.09 15.21 5.88
CA PHE A 6 6.59 13.90 5.48
C PHE A 6 5.52 13.96 4.39
N GLN A 7 5.33 15.11 3.73
CA GLN A 7 4.32 15.27 2.67
C GLN A 7 4.70 14.48 1.41
N PRO A 8 3.90 13.49 0.99
CA PRO A 8 4.16 12.73 -0.23
C PRO A 8 3.75 13.47 -1.51
N ARG A 9 2.96 14.54 -1.41
CA ARG A 9 2.44 15.27 -2.58
C ARG A 9 3.39 16.39 -2.98
N LEU A 10 4.26 16.12 -3.96
CA LEU A 10 5.24 17.08 -4.50
C LEU A 10 4.64 18.06 -5.52
N ALA A 11 3.53 17.72 -6.17
CA ALA A 11 2.88 18.56 -7.18
C ALA A 11 1.45 18.94 -6.76
N PHE A 12 1.17 20.22 -6.79
CA PHE A 12 -0.17 20.78 -6.64
C PHE A 12 -0.58 21.38 -7.99
N ASP A 13 -1.78 21.11 -8.43
CA ASP A 13 -2.34 21.78 -9.60
C ASP A 13 -2.54 23.26 -9.28
N GLU A 14 -1.83 24.13 -10.00
CA GLU A 14 -1.89 25.58 -9.81
C GLU A 14 -3.31 26.13 -10.04
N LYS A 15 -4.06 25.54 -10.97
CA LYS A 15 -5.44 25.96 -11.25
C LYS A 15 -6.35 25.70 -10.03
N GLU A 16 -6.26 24.48 -9.46
CA GLU A 16 -7.02 24.13 -8.25
C GLU A 16 -6.63 24.99 -7.04
N LEU A 17 -5.34 25.36 -6.91
CA LEU A 17 -4.88 26.25 -5.83
C LEU A 17 -5.42 27.66 -5.99
N ASN A 18 -5.46 28.20 -7.21
CA ASN A 18 -6.01 29.52 -7.48
C ASN A 18 -7.53 29.57 -7.26
N GLU A 19 -8.26 28.53 -7.65
CA GLU A 19 -9.70 28.40 -7.35
C GLU A 19 -9.95 28.40 -5.84
N LEU A 20 -9.15 27.67 -5.07
CA LEU A 20 -9.23 27.65 -3.62
C LEU A 20 -8.85 29.00 -3.02
N ALA A 21 -7.83 29.70 -3.54
CA ALA A 21 -7.44 31.03 -3.10
C ALA A 21 -8.58 32.05 -3.29
N ASN A 22 -9.25 32.02 -4.45
CA ASN A 22 -10.41 32.86 -4.72
C ASN A 22 -11.57 32.58 -3.74
N SER A 23 -11.82 31.33 -3.40
CA SER A 23 -12.79 30.93 -2.39
C SER A 23 -12.40 31.50 -1.00
N ILE A 24 -11.11 31.38 -0.66
CA ILE A 24 -10.58 31.89 0.63
C ILE A 24 -10.69 33.43 0.74
N ILE A 25 -10.45 34.15 -0.37
CA ILE A 25 -10.65 35.62 -0.42
C ILE A 25 -12.11 35.98 -0.08
N LYS A 26 -13.05 35.18 -0.62
CA LYS A 26 -14.49 35.48 -0.49
C LYS A 26 -15.06 35.06 0.86
N TYR A 27 -14.68 33.90 1.37
CA TYR A 27 -15.31 33.27 2.53
C TYR A 27 -14.38 33.07 3.72
N GLY A 28 -13.10 33.39 3.58
CA GLY A 28 -12.08 33.05 4.56
C GLY A 28 -11.74 31.55 4.58
N VAL A 29 -10.87 31.16 5.51
CA VAL A 29 -10.53 29.76 5.76
C VAL A 29 -11.56 29.16 6.72
N ILE A 30 -12.53 28.42 6.21
CA ILE A 30 -13.64 27.83 6.98
C ILE A 30 -13.12 26.73 7.92
N GLN A 31 -12.27 25.83 7.42
CA GLN A 31 -11.66 24.78 8.23
C GLN A 31 -10.23 25.16 8.62
N PRO A 32 -9.90 25.22 9.92
CA PRO A 32 -8.55 25.55 10.37
C PRO A 32 -7.53 24.54 9.83
N ILE A 33 -6.30 24.99 9.66
CA ILE A 33 -5.16 24.10 9.44
C ILE A 33 -4.71 23.51 10.77
N VAL A 34 -4.03 22.34 10.74
CA VAL A 34 -3.47 21.72 11.94
C VAL A 34 -1.98 21.91 11.92
N LEU A 35 -1.46 22.48 12.99
CA LEU A 35 -0.04 22.76 13.20
C LEU A 35 0.47 22.01 14.42
N ARG A 36 1.78 21.74 14.45
CA ARG A 36 2.49 21.37 15.68
C ARG A 36 3.60 22.38 15.99
N SER A 37 3.93 22.49 17.26
CA SER A 37 5.04 23.30 17.69
C SER A 37 6.36 22.53 17.50
N ILE A 38 7.36 23.19 16.88
CA ILE A 38 8.74 22.69 16.80
C ILE A 38 9.67 23.82 17.23
N GLY A 39 10.01 23.83 18.52
CA GLY A 39 10.73 24.94 19.10
C GLY A 39 9.95 26.25 18.91
N GLU A 40 10.54 27.25 18.26
CA GLU A 40 9.91 28.54 17.98
C GLU A 40 9.07 28.58 16.69
N LYS A 41 9.00 27.47 15.95
CA LYS A 41 8.29 27.40 14.66
C LYS A 41 7.10 26.43 14.74
N TYR A 42 6.20 26.59 13.78
CA TYR A 42 5.06 25.71 13.62
C TYR A 42 5.18 24.95 12.31
N GLU A 43 5.04 23.63 12.35
CA GLU A 43 5.00 22.75 11.17
C GLU A 43 3.56 22.34 10.86
N ILE A 44 3.22 22.30 9.56
CA ILE A 44 1.88 21.90 9.11
C ILE A 44 1.74 20.39 9.24
N ILE A 45 0.78 19.91 10.04
CA ILE A 45 0.38 18.49 10.08
C ILE A 45 -0.64 18.23 8.97
N ALA A 46 -1.66 19.07 8.86
CA ALA A 46 -2.75 18.94 7.88
C ALA A 46 -3.20 20.30 7.36
N GLY A 47 -3.62 20.34 6.09
CA GLY A 47 -4.17 21.55 5.47
C GLY A 47 -3.17 22.35 4.63
N GLU A 48 -2.12 21.74 4.08
CA GLU A 48 -1.10 22.43 3.27
C GLU A 48 -1.68 23.17 2.06
N ARG A 49 -2.69 22.59 1.37
CA ARG A 49 -3.39 23.27 0.26
C ARG A 49 -4.03 24.59 0.73
N ARG A 50 -4.69 24.56 1.90
CA ARG A 50 -5.32 25.75 2.52
C ARG A 50 -4.27 26.79 2.89
N TYR A 51 -3.13 26.37 3.44
CA TYR A 51 -2.01 27.25 3.73
C TYR A 51 -1.46 27.93 2.47
N LYS A 52 -1.14 27.14 1.42
CA LYS A 52 -0.64 27.68 0.15
C LYS A 52 -1.65 28.62 -0.52
N ALA A 53 -2.92 28.23 -0.59
CA ALA A 53 -3.99 29.06 -1.13
C ALA A 53 -4.19 30.36 -0.31
N SER A 54 -4.01 30.31 1.00
CA SER A 54 -4.07 31.50 1.86
C SER A 54 -2.89 32.43 1.63
N CYS A 55 -1.71 31.89 1.34
CA CYS A 55 -0.54 32.72 0.95
C CYS A 55 -0.80 33.41 -0.40
N ILE A 56 -1.36 32.70 -1.38
CA ILE A 56 -1.77 33.27 -2.68
C ILE A 56 -2.84 34.37 -2.47
N ALA A 57 -3.79 34.13 -1.58
CA ALA A 57 -4.84 35.09 -1.21
C ALA A 57 -4.34 36.30 -0.40
N GLY A 58 -3.05 36.33 -0.04
CA GLY A 58 -2.43 37.46 0.69
C GLY A 58 -2.85 37.56 2.17
N LEU A 59 -3.39 36.50 2.77
CA LEU A 59 -3.81 36.52 4.16
C LEU A 59 -2.61 36.54 5.12
N LYS A 60 -2.60 37.51 6.04
CA LYS A 60 -1.56 37.61 7.09
C LYS A 60 -1.77 36.66 8.26
N LYS A 61 -3.02 36.20 8.49
CA LYS A 61 -3.43 35.31 9.58
C LYS A 61 -4.45 34.32 9.05
N ILE A 62 -4.34 33.07 9.47
CA ILE A 62 -5.32 32.02 9.16
C ILE A 62 -5.63 31.22 10.42
N PRO A 63 -6.86 30.70 10.57
CA PRO A 63 -7.22 29.87 11.70
C PRO A 63 -6.40 28.59 11.70
N ALA A 64 -5.83 28.25 12.84
CA ALA A 64 -5.02 27.06 13.04
C ALA A 64 -5.31 26.42 14.40
N ILE A 65 -5.30 25.11 14.45
CA ILE A 65 -5.32 24.31 15.67
C ILE A 65 -3.89 23.89 15.94
N ILE A 66 -3.35 24.27 17.10
CA ILE A 66 -2.00 23.84 17.51
C ILE A 66 -2.18 22.54 18.28
N ASN A 67 -1.63 21.46 17.73
CA ASN A 67 -1.58 20.15 18.35
C ASN A 67 -0.15 19.88 18.83
N ASN A 68 0.03 19.81 20.15
CA ASN A 68 1.34 19.55 20.78
C ASN A 68 1.61 18.04 20.80
N THR A 69 1.42 17.37 19.68
CA THR A 69 1.74 15.95 19.52
C THR A 69 3.23 15.78 19.18
N ASP A 70 3.82 14.71 19.67
CA ASP A 70 5.18 14.32 19.35
C ASP A 70 5.32 13.99 17.84
N ASP A 71 6.57 13.85 17.38
CA ASP A 71 6.88 13.55 15.96
C ASP A 71 6.18 12.28 15.45
N ASN A 72 6.00 11.28 16.32
CA ASN A 72 5.37 10.01 15.99
C ASN A 72 3.87 10.17 15.77
N THR A 73 3.17 10.79 16.72
CA THR A 73 1.71 11.02 16.64
C THR A 73 1.34 11.94 15.47
N SER A 74 2.18 12.94 15.17
CA SER A 74 1.95 13.82 14.00
C SER A 74 2.07 13.09 12.68
N ALA A 75 3.06 12.20 12.56
CA ALA A 75 3.23 11.36 11.37
C ALA A 75 2.12 10.31 11.24
N GLU A 76 1.59 9.80 12.37
CA GLU A 76 0.42 8.91 12.40
C GLU A 76 -0.83 9.59 11.87
N ILE A 77 -1.14 10.80 12.37
CA ILE A 77 -2.31 11.58 11.93
C ILE A 77 -2.21 11.86 10.42
N ALA A 78 -1.02 12.25 9.93
CA ALA A 78 -0.81 12.52 8.51
C ALA A 78 -0.96 11.25 7.64
N LEU A 79 -0.50 10.09 8.12
CA LEU A 79 -0.67 8.81 7.42
C LEU A 79 -2.14 8.37 7.39
N LEU A 80 -2.87 8.51 8.51
CA LEU A 80 -4.29 8.17 8.60
C LEU A 80 -5.15 9.10 7.73
N GLU A 81 -4.87 10.42 7.73
CA GLU A 81 -5.55 11.37 6.85
C GLU A 81 -5.33 11.00 5.37
N ASN A 82 -4.09 10.67 5.01
CA ASN A 82 -3.77 10.26 3.65
C ASN A 82 -4.51 8.97 3.23
N LEU A 83 -4.67 8.00 4.15
CA LEU A 83 -5.42 6.76 3.92
C LEU A 83 -6.93 6.98 3.70
N GLN A 84 -7.50 8.04 4.26
CA GLN A 84 -8.92 8.39 4.06
C GLN A 84 -9.19 9.09 2.71
N ARG A 85 -8.18 9.27 1.86
CA ARG A 85 -8.37 9.83 0.52
C ARG A 85 -9.07 8.84 -0.39
N LYS A 86 -10.11 9.30 -1.11
CA LYS A 86 -10.97 8.47 -1.98
C LYS A 86 -10.28 7.84 -3.21
N ASN A 87 -9.03 8.23 -3.52
CA ASN A 87 -8.38 7.89 -4.80
C ASN A 87 -7.01 7.19 -4.62
N LEU A 88 -6.79 6.49 -3.52
CA LEU A 88 -5.58 5.68 -3.37
C LEU A 88 -5.71 4.38 -4.16
N SER A 89 -4.64 3.99 -4.86
CA SER A 89 -4.52 2.65 -5.40
C SER A 89 -4.33 1.63 -4.28
N VAL A 90 -4.69 0.37 -4.55
CA VAL A 90 -4.56 -0.72 -3.57
C VAL A 90 -3.11 -0.88 -3.08
N ILE A 91 -2.12 -0.61 -3.94
CA ILE A 91 -0.69 -0.65 -3.60
C ILE A 91 -0.30 0.51 -2.68
N GLU A 92 -0.80 1.73 -2.93
CA GLU A 92 -0.54 2.88 -2.06
C GLU A 92 -1.17 2.69 -0.68
N GLU A 93 -2.36 2.10 -0.60
CA GLU A 93 -2.97 1.72 0.67
C GLU A 93 -2.10 0.71 1.42
N ALA A 94 -1.65 -0.37 0.75
CA ALA A 94 -0.80 -1.39 1.34
C ALA A 94 0.53 -0.82 1.84
N GLN A 95 1.16 0.08 1.09
CA GLN A 95 2.38 0.78 1.50
C GLN A 95 2.16 1.68 2.71
N SER A 96 0.99 2.32 2.80
CA SER A 96 0.63 3.14 3.94
C SER A 96 0.40 2.29 5.19
N TYR A 97 -0.24 1.11 5.05
CA TYR A 97 -0.37 0.15 6.15
C TYR A 97 1.00 -0.33 6.64
N LYS A 98 1.92 -0.65 5.73
CA LYS A 98 3.29 -1.02 6.10
C LYS A 98 3.97 0.07 6.91
N LYS A 99 3.88 1.33 6.48
CA LYS A 99 4.45 2.47 7.22
C LYS A 99 3.86 2.63 8.63
N LEU A 100 2.55 2.33 8.80
CA LEU A 100 1.93 2.34 10.13
C LEU A 100 2.45 1.18 10.99
N MET A 101 2.60 -0.02 10.41
CA MET A 101 3.17 -1.17 11.13
C MET A 101 4.62 -0.93 11.54
N ASP A 102 5.43 -0.30 10.68
CA ASP A 102 6.80 0.09 11.00
C ASP A 102 6.88 1.10 12.18
N LYS A 103 5.76 1.77 12.49
CA LYS A 103 5.59 2.66 13.64
C LYS A 103 4.99 1.97 14.88
N GLY A 104 4.77 0.65 14.83
CA GLY A 104 4.29 -0.14 15.95
C GLY A 104 2.79 -0.44 15.96
N PHE A 105 2.02 -0.01 14.95
CA PHE A 105 0.62 -0.40 14.84
C PHE A 105 0.49 -1.87 14.44
N THR A 106 -0.45 -2.56 15.06
CA THR A 106 -0.87 -3.90 14.62
C THR A 106 -1.84 -3.80 13.44
N GLN A 107 -2.03 -4.89 12.70
CA GLN A 107 -3.05 -4.96 11.66
C GLN A 107 -4.47 -4.73 12.22
N GLU A 108 -4.71 -5.13 13.45
CA GLU A 108 -5.97 -4.92 14.16
C GLU A 108 -6.21 -3.44 14.50
N ASP A 109 -5.17 -2.72 14.95
CA ASP A 109 -5.25 -1.29 15.21
C ASP A 109 -5.59 -0.51 13.93
N ILE A 110 -4.93 -0.86 12.82
CA ILE A 110 -5.17 -0.25 11.51
C ILE A 110 -6.62 -0.53 11.07
N ALA A 111 -7.07 -1.77 11.17
CA ALA A 111 -8.42 -2.19 10.80
C ALA A 111 -9.48 -1.42 11.60
N THR A 112 -9.32 -1.35 12.92
CA THR A 112 -10.21 -0.61 13.82
C THR A 112 -10.27 0.88 13.48
N LYS A 113 -9.10 1.53 13.28
CA LYS A 113 -9.02 2.96 12.93
C LYS A 113 -9.66 3.30 11.59
N LEU A 114 -9.63 2.36 10.63
CA LEU A 114 -10.19 2.55 9.29
C LEU A 114 -11.62 2.02 9.14
N GLY A 115 -12.15 1.32 10.14
CA GLY A 115 -13.49 0.71 10.08
C GLY A 115 -13.59 -0.45 9.08
N ILE A 116 -12.49 -1.20 8.86
CA ILE A 116 -12.43 -2.36 7.96
C ILE A 116 -12.03 -3.61 8.74
N SER A 117 -12.13 -4.79 8.11
CA SER A 117 -11.69 -6.03 8.75
C SER A 117 -10.17 -6.16 8.74
N GLN A 118 -9.61 -6.82 9.78
CA GLN A 118 -8.18 -7.16 9.84
C GLN A 118 -7.76 -8.00 8.61
N SER A 119 -8.62 -8.90 8.16
CA SER A 119 -8.37 -9.69 6.95
C SER A 119 -8.24 -8.84 5.68
N ALA A 120 -8.97 -7.72 5.59
CA ALA A 120 -8.82 -6.78 4.48
C ALA A 120 -7.45 -6.10 4.51
N VAL A 121 -6.97 -5.67 5.69
CA VAL A 121 -5.61 -5.12 5.87
C VAL A 121 -4.56 -6.16 5.48
N ALA A 122 -4.67 -7.38 6.01
CA ALA A 122 -3.74 -8.48 5.72
C ALA A 122 -3.69 -8.81 4.23
N ASN A 123 -4.83 -8.90 3.55
CA ASN A 123 -4.90 -9.18 2.13
C ASN A 123 -4.22 -8.10 1.28
N LYS A 124 -4.41 -6.83 1.60
CA LYS A 124 -3.72 -5.74 0.90
C LYS A 124 -2.21 -5.76 1.18
N MET A 125 -1.80 -5.99 2.42
CA MET A 125 -0.38 -6.12 2.78
C MET A 125 0.34 -7.23 2.00
N ARG A 126 -0.32 -8.38 1.79
CA ARG A 126 0.24 -9.49 1.00
C ARG A 126 0.57 -9.11 -0.44
N LEU A 127 -0.12 -8.12 -1.03
CA LEU A 127 0.16 -7.65 -2.40
C LEU A 127 1.56 -7.03 -2.54
N LEU A 128 2.16 -6.54 -1.46
CA LEU A 128 3.54 -6.04 -1.45
C LEU A 128 4.59 -7.14 -1.62
N ASN A 129 4.20 -8.42 -1.44
CA ASN A 129 5.09 -9.58 -1.66
C ASN A 129 5.15 -10.00 -3.14
N LEU A 130 4.34 -9.40 -4.00
CA LEU A 130 4.37 -9.68 -5.44
C LEU A 130 5.55 -8.97 -6.10
N PRO A 131 6.06 -9.50 -7.23
CA PRO A 131 7.08 -8.84 -8.04
C PRO A 131 6.68 -7.41 -8.41
N LYS A 132 7.68 -6.55 -8.60
CA LYS A 132 7.46 -5.13 -8.89
C LYS A 132 6.58 -4.91 -10.12
N GLU A 133 6.74 -5.73 -11.15
CA GLU A 133 5.95 -5.67 -12.39
C GLU A 133 4.46 -5.90 -12.15
N VAL A 134 4.12 -6.82 -11.20
CA VAL A 134 2.72 -7.09 -10.82
C VAL A 134 2.16 -5.93 -9.99
N GLN A 135 2.97 -5.39 -9.08
CA GLN A 135 2.58 -4.20 -8.31
C GLN A 135 2.34 -2.98 -9.22
N ASP A 136 3.19 -2.77 -10.23
CA ASP A 136 3.03 -1.70 -11.21
C ASP A 136 1.79 -1.93 -12.10
N ALA A 137 1.50 -3.19 -12.47
CA ALA A 137 0.28 -3.51 -13.20
C ALA A 137 -0.99 -3.21 -12.39
N LEU A 138 -0.96 -3.40 -11.06
CA LEU A 138 -2.03 -2.98 -10.13
C LEU A 138 -2.12 -1.45 -10.02
N LEU A 139 -0.99 -0.77 -9.85
CA LEU A 139 -0.91 0.67 -9.71
C LEU A 139 -1.52 1.40 -10.92
N TYR A 140 -1.25 0.87 -12.13
CA TYR A 140 -1.78 1.41 -13.38
C TYR A 140 -3.12 0.80 -13.82
N ASN A 141 -3.81 0.06 -12.92
CA ASN A 141 -5.11 -0.57 -13.20
C ASN A 141 -5.12 -1.51 -14.43
N ARG A 142 -3.97 -2.09 -14.80
CA ARG A 142 -3.89 -3.09 -15.89
C ARG A 142 -4.45 -4.44 -15.48
N ILE A 143 -4.42 -4.75 -14.18
CA ILE A 143 -5.04 -5.92 -13.57
C ILE A 143 -5.83 -5.51 -12.33
N SER A 144 -6.82 -6.31 -11.93
CA SER A 144 -7.58 -6.07 -10.70
C SER A 144 -6.88 -6.67 -9.47
N GLU A 145 -7.26 -6.20 -8.27
CA GLU A 145 -6.82 -6.78 -7.00
C GLU A 145 -7.06 -8.30 -6.92
N ARG A 146 -8.18 -8.78 -7.50
CA ARG A 146 -8.50 -10.21 -7.51
C ARG A 146 -7.50 -11.01 -8.35
N HIS A 147 -7.11 -10.52 -9.54
CA HIS A 147 -6.05 -11.13 -10.35
C HIS A 147 -4.74 -11.23 -9.55
N ALA A 148 -4.33 -10.15 -8.90
CA ALA A 148 -3.10 -10.11 -8.12
C ALA A 148 -3.13 -11.07 -6.92
N ARG A 149 -4.29 -11.21 -6.25
CA ARG A 149 -4.45 -12.18 -5.16
C ARG A 149 -4.31 -13.62 -5.64
N SER A 150 -4.81 -13.95 -6.82
CA SER A 150 -4.63 -15.29 -7.41
C SER A 150 -3.15 -15.57 -7.67
N LEU A 151 -2.37 -14.56 -8.14
CA LEU A 151 -0.93 -14.69 -8.35
C LEU A 151 -0.14 -14.96 -7.06
N LEU A 152 -0.60 -14.49 -5.90
CA LEU A 152 0.04 -14.76 -4.61
C LEU A 152 0.09 -16.25 -4.24
N SER A 153 -0.72 -17.08 -4.84
CA SER A 153 -0.73 -18.53 -4.61
C SER A 153 0.47 -19.23 -5.28
N LEU A 154 1.11 -18.57 -6.25
CA LEU A 154 2.32 -19.06 -6.91
C LEU A 154 3.53 -18.64 -6.08
N ASN A 155 4.37 -19.60 -5.67
CA ASN A 155 5.59 -19.35 -4.90
C ASN A 155 6.82 -18.99 -5.75
N ASN A 156 6.66 -18.88 -7.08
CA ASN A 156 7.73 -18.61 -8.03
C ASN A 156 7.46 -17.29 -8.75
N GLU A 157 8.40 -16.33 -8.65
CA GLU A 157 8.29 -15.01 -9.27
C GLU A 157 8.20 -15.08 -10.80
N ASP A 158 8.91 -16.01 -11.45
CA ASP A 158 8.91 -16.15 -12.91
C ASP A 158 7.54 -16.63 -13.41
N LEU A 159 6.90 -17.55 -12.67
CA LEU A 159 5.52 -17.97 -12.95
C LEU A 159 4.54 -16.83 -12.75
N GLN A 160 4.71 -16.02 -11.68
CA GLN A 160 3.87 -14.84 -11.44
C GLN A 160 3.98 -13.82 -12.58
N LYS A 161 5.20 -13.55 -13.07
CA LYS A 161 5.45 -12.62 -14.20
C LYS A 161 4.91 -13.19 -15.52
N SER A 162 5.15 -14.47 -15.79
CA SER A 162 4.62 -15.14 -16.98
C SER A 162 3.10 -15.10 -17.02
N LEU A 163 2.44 -15.41 -15.90
CA LEU A 163 0.98 -15.37 -15.82
C LEU A 163 0.44 -13.93 -15.89
N LEU A 164 1.15 -12.94 -15.32
CA LEU A 164 0.81 -11.51 -15.50
C LEU A 164 0.79 -11.13 -16.98
N HIS A 165 1.80 -11.57 -17.74
CA HIS A 165 1.87 -11.31 -19.19
C HIS A 165 0.65 -11.91 -19.90
N ARG A 166 0.28 -13.15 -19.58
CA ARG A 166 -0.92 -13.79 -20.13
C ARG A 166 -2.19 -13.05 -19.76
N ILE A 167 -2.37 -12.66 -18.47
CA ILE A 167 -3.53 -11.89 -18.02
C ILE A 167 -3.70 -10.61 -18.83
N THR A 168 -2.60 -9.90 -19.10
CA THR A 168 -2.65 -8.61 -19.79
C THR A 168 -2.79 -8.74 -21.31
N SER A 169 -2.13 -9.71 -21.95
CA SER A 169 -2.17 -9.92 -23.40
C SER A 169 -3.46 -10.61 -23.86
N GLU A 170 -3.88 -11.66 -23.15
CA GLU A 170 -5.07 -12.46 -23.47
C GLU A 170 -6.34 -11.90 -22.81
N LYS A 171 -6.23 -10.87 -21.96
CA LYS A 171 -7.33 -10.25 -21.20
C LYS A 171 -8.11 -11.28 -20.38
N LEU A 172 -7.39 -12.15 -19.68
CA LEU A 172 -8.01 -13.20 -18.86
C LEU A 172 -8.93 -12.60 -17.81
N THR A 173 -10.06 -13.24 -17.60
CA THR A 173 -10.95 -12.96 -16.46
C THR A 173 -10.34 -13.48 -15.16
N VAL A 174 -10.85 -13.01 -14.01
CA VAL A 174 -10.43 -13.50 -12.69
C VAL A 174 -10.54 -15.01 -12.61
N ARG A 175 -11.65 -15.58 -13.07
CA ARG A 175 -11.90 -17.03 -13.06
C ARG A 175 -10.87 -17.80 -13.90
N GLN A 176 -10.59 -17.34 -15.12
CA GLN A 176 -9.57 -17.96 -15.96
C GLN A 176 -8.16 -17.86 -15.36
N THR A 177 -7.88 -16.77 -14.64
CA THR A 177 -6.63 -16.62 -13.91
C THR A 177 -6.53 -17.63 -12.75
N GLU A 178 -7.62 -17.83 -11.99
CA GLU A 178 -7.68 -18.80 -10.90
C GLU A 178 -7.52 -20.26 -11.43
N GLU A 179 -8.14 -20.56 -12.57
CA GLU A 179 -8.00 -21.85 -13.25
C GLU A 179 -6.54 -22.07 -13.68
N ALA A 180 -5.89 -21.07 -14.33
CA ALA A 180 -4.48 -21.14 -14.73
C ALA A 180 -3.52 -21.29 -13.53
N VAL A 181 -3.78 -20.61 -12.41
CA VAL A 181 -3.01 -20.78 -11.16
C VAL A 181 -3.14 -22.22 -10.66
N SER A 182 -4.36 -22.78 -10.65
CA SER A 182 -4.62 -24.15 -10.18
C SER A 182 -3.89 -25.18 -11.04
N GLU A 183 -3.87 -25.01 -12.36
CA GLU A 183 -3.13 -25.86 -13.28
C GLU A 183 -1.61 -25.83 -13.00
N LEU A 184 -1.03 -24.63 -12.80
CA LEU A 184 0.38 -24.49 -12.50
C LEU A 184 0.75 -25.14 -11.17
N LEU A 185 -0.06 -24.95 -10.13
CA LEU A 185 0.17 -25.58 -8.82
C LEU A 185 0.06 -27.11 -8.86
N ASN A 186 -0.85 -27.64 -9.68
CA ASN A 186 -0.97 -29.08 -9.84
C ASN A 186 0.25 -29.69 -10.59
N ARG A 187 0.77 -29.02 -11.61
CA ARG A 187 2.02 -29.43 -12.29
C ARG A 187 3.21 -29.47 -11.33
N ASP A 188 3.39 -28.41 -10.54
CA ASP A 188 4.46 -28.34 -9.54
C ASP A 188 4.36 -29.46 -8.48
N LYS A 189 3.14 -29.92 -8.15
CA LYS A 189 2.94 -31.03 -7.22
C LYS A 189 3.35 -32.36 -7.85
N ILE A 190 2.91 -32.61 -9.08
CA ILE A 190 3.23 -33.83 -9.81
C ILE A 190 4.73 -33.98 -10.01
N GLU A 191 5.41 -32.91 -10.45
CA GLU A 191 6.88 -32.91 -10.60
C GLU A 191 7.62 -33.18 -9.29
N LYS A 192 7.12 -32.66 -8.16
CA LYS A 192 7.72 -32.92 -6.83
C LYS A 192 7.43 -34.34 -6.34
N GLU A 193 6.29 -34.91 -6.65
CA GLU A 193 5.93 -36.28 -6.29
C GLU A 193 6.71 -37.30 -7.14
N GLU A 194 7.00 -37.01 -8.42
CA GLU A 194 7.85 -37.84 -9.29
C GLU A 194 9.31 -37.84 -8.88
N LEU A 195 9.81 -36.72 -8.30
CA LEU A 195 11.19 -36.60 -7.80
C LEU A 195 11.42 -37.27 -6.42
N GLN A 196 10.38 -37.46 -5.62
CA GLN A 196 10.46 -38.05 -4.28
C GLN A 196 10.68 -39.60 -4.26
N PRO A 197 10.11 -40.42 -5.17
CA PRO A 197 10.32 -41.86 -5.12
C PRO A 197 11.78 -42.27 -5.28
N GLU A 198 12.55 -41.60 -6.12
CA GLU A 198 13.98 -41.93 -6.28
C GLU A 198 14.83 -41.61 -5.04
N LEU A 199 14.52 -40.60 -4.29
CA LEU A 199 15.20 -40.24 -3.04
C LEU A 199 14.87 -41.24 -1.91
N THR A 200 13.59 -41.64 -1.81
CA THR A 200 13.11 -42.56 -0.77
C THR A 200 13.68 -43.99 -0.98
N GLU A 201 13.75 -44.47 -2.21
CA GLU A 201 14.38 -45.77 -2.52
C GLU A 201 15.90 -45.79 -2.24
N ARG A 202 16.62 -44.70 -2.59
CA ARG A 202 18.04 -44.57 -2.25
C ARG A 202 18.32 -44.53 -0.76
N GLU A 203 17.51 -43.78 -0.01
CA GLU A 203 17.63 -43.72 1.44
C GLU A 203 17.30 -45.06 2.10
N GLN A 204 16.30 -45.77 1.64
CA GLN A 204 15.99 -47.14 2.10
C GLN A 204 17.10 -48.12 1.80
N LEU A 205 17.68 -48.06 0.60
CA LEU A 205 18.84 -48.89 0.23
C LEU A 205 20.08 -48.56 1.06
N GLU A 206 20.35 -47.30 1.38
CA GLU A 206 21.43 -46.89 2.29
C GLU A 206 21.21 -47.38 3.72
N GLN A 207 19.97 -47.30 4.22
CA GLN A 207 19.62 -47.79 5.56
C GLN A 207 19.75 -49.33 5.66
N ILE A 208 19.35 -50.07 4.62
CA ILE A 208 19.53 -51.52 4.53
C ILE A 208 21.03 -51.87 4.49
N ARG A 209 21.82 -51.12 3.73
CA ARG A 209 23.28 -51.31 3.63
C ARG A 209 24.00 -51.03 4.95
N LYS A 210 23.57 -50.03 5.71
CA LYS A 210 24.10 -49.75 7.08
C LYS A 210 23.70 -50.79 8.13
N LYS A 211 22.63 -51.55 7.94
CA LYS A 211 22.21 -52.62 8.84
C LYS A 211 22.86 -53.99 8.55
N LEU A 212 23.53 -54.12 7.38
CA LEU A 212 24.20 -55.34 6.95
C LEU A 212 25.73 -55.30 7.12
N LEU A 213 26.28 -54.18 7.62
CA LEU A 213 27.66 -53.96 8.06
C LEU A 213 27.76 -53.86 9.58
#